data_242277b5c76635c8eaad437ebfa7a697
#
_entry.id   242277b5c76635c8eaad437ebfa7a697
#
_cell.length_a   1.000
_cell.length_b   1.000
_cell.length_c   1.000
_cell.angle_alpha   90.00
_cell.angle_beta   90.00
_cell.angle_gamma   90.00
#
_symmetry.space_group_name_H-M   'P 1'
#
loop_
_entity.id
_entity.type
_entity.pdbx_description
1 polymer ?
#
loop_
_entity_poly.entity_id
_entity_poly.type
_entity_poly.pdbx_seq_one_letter_code
_entity_poly.pdbx_strand_id
1 'polypeptide(L)'
;MSARFVTGRDAQTDEGGSERPSSSRSSWNTIKPSPKRGRPYSTSLTLGFALTAIMTALVLVVVLAMVWEGQFMAYTRQNMQSIADSTAASISEAYQRTGELDETAAAAAEGASSLSSDIVVQVVDADGNVLYDDTWARSTTLSPDAAEGAKPVPATVPTAQEALVTSQILDGNGSVIGEVRLWAFGSEALLTKSDASFRSNSYGAIATAAAIAALLACVIGYFVSRGMAQPIQRITSTAKQIRNGDLTARTGVTGADEIGQLGETFDDMATTIERDIKLEHRLTGDVAHELRTPLMAMQATVEAMQDGVLPADDEHLEVVASEVRRLSRLIDAMLKLSRLENGTTEVKVEKTDMVYLVRSLVSAQHQLFHERGLHLRFVDETAHGELYADVDPDLIREAIVNLMSNAMRYTNADGWVKVSLRQDRSDVLVSVQDTGIGIAKEDIPQTFSRFWRSDVSRERVSGGLGVGLAITKEIVDKHNGTILVESELGKGTTFTLRIPQRRERKEKDR
;
A
#
# COMPACT_ATOMS: atom_id res chain seq x y z
N MET A 1 61.06 35.69 -7.21
CA MET A 1 62.31 34.94 -7.47
C MET A 1 61.92 33.67 -8.20
N SER A 2 62.34 33.67 -9.47
CA SER A 2 62.83 32.60 -10.32
C SER A 2 61.90 31.43 -10.58
N ALA A 3 61.28 31.31 -11.72
CA ALA A 3 61.77 31.15 -13.10
C ALA A 3 62.38 29.76 -13.41
N ARG A 4 61.72 29.03 -14.34
CA ARG A 4 62.24 28.39 -15.57
C ARG A 4 61.32 27.25 -15.99
N PHE A 5 60.58 27.34 -17.10
CA PHE A 5 60.92 27.16 -18.51
C PHE A 5 61.87 25.97 -18.79
N VAL A 6 61.36 24.95 -19.52
CA VAL A 6 62.06 24.35 -20.68
C VAL A 6 61.01 23.63 -21.59
N THR A 7 61.11 23.98 -22.82
CA THR A 7 60.48 23.50 -24.05
C THR A 7 61.02 22.16 -24.53
N GLY A 8 60.26 21.41 -25.31
CA GLY A 8 60.78 20.31 -26.14
C GLY A 8 59.71 19.80 -27.09
N ARG A 9 59.86 20.18 -28.34
CA ARG A 9 59.22 19.75 -29.61
C ARG A 9 59.69 18.33 -29.98
N ASP A 10 58.83 17.52 -30.63
CA ASP A 10 58.90 17.00 -32.02
C ASP A 10 57.99 15.80 -32.14
N ALA A 11 57.03 15.84 -32.96
CA ALA A 11 56.90 15.46 -34.39
C ALA A 11 56.42 14.04 -34.66
N GLN A 12 55.24 14.03 -35.29
CA GLN A 12 54.79 13.13 -36.38
C GLN A 12 54.77 11.61 -36.17
N THR A 13 53.56 11.01 -36.26
CA THR A 13 53.15 10.26 -37.46
C THR A 13 51.65 9.95 -37.44
N ASP A 14 51.08 10.17 -38.58
CA ASP A 14 49.81 9.88 -39.19
C ASP A 14 49.49 8.36 -39.16
N GLU A 15 48.26 7.97 -38.77
CA GLU A 15 47.56 6.83 -39.38
C GLU A 15 46.09 6.85 -39.01
N GLY A 16 45.25 6.76 -40.04
CA GLY A 16 43.83 6.87 -40.03
C GLY A 16 43.10 5.78 -39.29
N GLY A 17 42.10 6.17 -38.61
CA GLY A 17 41.15 5.28 -37.92
C GLY A 17 39.74 5.84 -37.93
N SER A 18 38.89 5.28 -38.76
CA SER A 18 37.50 5.53 -39.03
C SER A 18 36.67 5.92 -37.82
N GLU A 19 36.13 7.13 -37.82
CA GLU A 19 35.07 7.58 -36.90
C GLU A 19 33.78 6.81 -37.17
N ARG A 20 33.35 6.03 -36.21
CA ARG A 20 31.97 5.53 -36.11
C ARG A 20 31.10 6.63 -35.52
N PRO A 21 29.92 6.94 -36.07
CA PRO A 21 29.05 7.94 -35.50
C PRO A 21 28.54 7.46 -34.12
N SER A 22 28.83 8.27 -33.11
CA SER A 22 28.30 8.10 -31.74
C SER A 22 26.77 8.25 -31.77
N SER A 23 26.07 7.18 -31.44
CA SER A 23 24.66 7.20 -31.13
C SER A 23 24.39 8.19 -29.98
N SER A 24 23.61 9.23 -30.28
CA SER A 24 23.08 10.15 -29.28
C SER A 24 22.22 9.39 -28.28
N ARG A 25 22.80 8.98 -27.16
CA ARG A 25 22.05 8.59 -25.97
C ARG A 25 21.37 9.84 -25.42
N SER A 26 20.06 9.90 -25.55
CA SER A 26 19.24 10.86 -24.83
C SER A 26 19.59 10.79 -23.34
N SER A 27 20.18 11.87 -22.83
CA SER A 27 20.45 12.07 -21.42
C SER A 27 19.13 12.30 -20.69
N TRP A 28 18.43 11.23 -20.33
CA TRP A 28 17.48 11.32 -19.26
C TRP A 28 18.29 11.56 -17.97
N ASN A 29 18.11 12.74 -17.41
CA ASN A 29 18.68 13.13 -16.14
C ASN A 29 18.45 12.02 -15.10
N THR A 30 19.46 11.18 -14.90
CA THR A 30 19.52 10.28 -13.76
C THR A 30 19.72 11.13 -12.51
N ILE A 31 18.61 11.52 -11.89
CA ILE A 31 18.63 11.93 -10.49
C ILE A 31 19.14 10.70 -9.72
N LYS A 32 20.46 10.69 -9.46
CA LYS A 32 21.05 9.71 -8.56
C LYS A 32 20.47 9.99 -7.18
N PRO A 33 19.62 9.14 -6.61
CA PRO A 33 19.24 9.30 -5.22
C PRO A 33 20.49 9.09 -4.40
N SER A 34 20.89 10.10 -3.63
CA SER A 34 21.93 9.93 -2.62
C SER A 34 21.54 8.78 -1.71
N PRO A 35 22.42 7.82 -1.41
CA PRO A 35 22.12 6.75 -0.48
C PRO A 35 22.13 7.33 0.94
N LYS A 36 21.04 7.94 1.36
CA LYS A 36 20.78 8.08 2.79
C LYS A 36 20.58 6.63 3.29
N ARG A 37 21.63 6.05 3.85
CA ARG A 37 21.55 4.84 4.69
C ARG A 37 20.72 5.20 5.93
N GLY A 38 19.43 5.40 5.78
CA GLY A 38 18.48 5.40 6.86
C GLY A 38 18.42 3.98 7.44
N ARG A 39 18.29 3.88 8.77
CA ARG A 39 18.00 2.60 9.44
C ARG A 39 16.80 1.97 8.71
N PRO A 40 16.79 0.63 8.53
CA PRO A 40 15.64 -0.02 7.90
C PRO A 40 14.37 0.35 8.66
N TYR A 41 13.29 0.63 7.93
CA TYR A 41 12.01 1.09 8.49
C TYR A 41 11.50 0.17 9.60
N SER A 42 11.73 -1.14 9.48
CA SER A 42 11.42 -2.13 10.51
C SER A 42 12.13 -1.85 11.84
N THR A 43 13.42 -1.48 11.82
CA THR A 43 14.17 -1.18 13.04
C THR A 43 13.71 0.13 13.69
N SER A 44 13.33 1.13 12.91
CA SER A 44 12.77 2.38 13.42
C SER A 44 11.39 2.17 14.03
N LEU A 45 10.55 1.33 13.43
CA LEU A 45 9.23 0.99 13.93
C LEU A 45 9.32 0.16 15.23
N THR A 46 10.17 -0.87 15.25
CA THR A 46 10.42 -1.68 16.46
C THR A 46 10.96 -0.83 17.60
N LEU A 47 11.90 0.08 17.32
CA LEU A 47 12.45 0.99 18.32
C LEU A 47 11.38 1.98 18.83
N GLY A 48 10.49 2.45 17.96
CA GLY A 48 9.36 3.30 18.33
C GLY A 48 8.41 2.58 19.31
N PHE A 49 8.00 1.36 19.00
CA PHE A 49 7.15 0.56 19.88
C PHE A 49 7.84 0.22 21.21
N ALA A 50 9.11 -0.13 21.19
CA ALA A 50 9.87 -0.40 22.40
C ALA A 50 9.97 0.85 23.28
N LEU A 51 10.26 2.02 22.69
CA LEU A 51 10.34 3.27 23.44
C LEU A 51 9.01 3.67 24.06
N THR A 52 7.91 3.59 23.32
CA THR A 52 6.57 3.90 23.84
C THR A 52 6.19 2.94 24.95
N ALA A 53 6.47 1.64 24.83
CA ALA A 53 6.21 0.63 25.84
C ALA A 53 7.00 0.90 27.14
N ILE A 54 8.28 1.21 27.02
CA ILE A 54 9.14 1.55 28.15
C ILE A 54 8.64 2.83 28.86
N MET A 55 8.30 3.87 28.08
CA MET A 55 7.77 5.11 28.64
C MET A 55 6.43 4.89 29.36
N THR A 56 5.53 4.11 28.78
CA THR A 56 4.25 3.78 29.40
C THR A 56 4.45 2.98 30.70
N ALA A 57 5.34 1.98 30.69
CA ALA A 57 5.67 1.20 31.88
C ALA A 57 6.28 2.09 32.99
N LEU A 58 7.18 3.01 32.63
CA LEU A 58 7.80 3.92 33.58
C LEU A 58 6.76 4.86 34.21
N VAL A 59 5.87 5.45 33.41
CA VAL A 59 4.79 6.30 33.91
C VAL A 59 3.89 5.51 34.88
N LEU A 60 3.52 4.28 34.47
CA LEU A 60 2.68 3.40 35.30
C LEU A 60 3.35 3.09 36.67
N VAL A 61 4.64 2.78 36.68
CA VAL A 61 5.42 2.51 37.88
C VAL A 61 5.43 3.73 38.80
N VAL A 62 5.69 4.92 38.25
CA VAL A 62 5.73 6.15 39.02
C VAL A 62 4.38 6.46 39.66
N VAL A 63 3.29 6.36 38.86
CA VAL A 63 1.93 6.59 39.38
C VAL A 63 1.56 5.56 40.43
N LEU A 64 1.84 4.29 40.17
CA LEU A 64 1.55 3.21 41.13
C LEU A 64 2.34 3.36 42.43
N ALA A 65 3.62 3.75 42.34
CA ALA A 65 4.44 3.99 43.52
C ALA A 65 3.94 5.20 44.33
N MET A 66 3.52 6.29 43.70
CA MET A 66 2.94 7.47 44.37
C MET A 66 1.63 7.11 45.07
N VAL A 67 0.73 6.40 44.40
CA VAL A 67 -0.56 5.99 45.00
C VAL A 67 -0.35 5.01 46.15
N TRP A 68 0.56 4.05 45.95
CA TRP A 68 0.90 3.06 46.96
C TRP A 68 1.48 3.72 48.21
N GLU A 69 2.46 4.63 48.06
CA GLU A 69 3.07 5.32 49.21
C GLU A 69 2.03 6.11 50.02
N GLY A 70 1.15 6.85 49.31
CA GLY A 70 0.07 7.60 49.96
C GLY A 70 -0.92 6.68 50.73
N GLN A 71 -1.35 5.59 50.15
CA GLN A 71 -2.26 4.62 50.78
C GLN A 71 -1.58 3.89 51.95
N PHE A 72 -0.33 3.51 51.77
CA PHE A 72 0.42 2.80 52.80
C PHE A 72 0.64 3.68 54.03
N MET A 73 1.04 4.93 53.88
CA MET A 73 1.20 5.88 54.97
C MET A 73 -0.12 6.17 55.70
N ALA A 74 -1.22 6.32 54.94
CA ALA A 74 -2.55 6.48 55.54
C ALA A 74 -2.98 5.28 56.37
N TYR A 75 -2.74 4.07 55.82
CA TYR A 75 -3.04 2.81 56.54
C TYR A 75 -2.24 2.67 57.84
N THR A 76 -0.93 2.93 57.80
CA THR A 76 -0.04 2.84 58.96
C THR A 76 -0.48 3.83 60.03
N ARG A 77 -0.77 5.08 59.65
CA ARG A 77 -1.28 6.09 60.60
C ARG A 77 -2.61 5.70 61.22
N GLN A 78 -3.56 5.20 60.42
CA GLN A 78 -4.87 4.75 60.92
C GLN A 78 -4.74 3.58 61.89
N ASN A 79 -3.85 2.62 61.60
CA ASN A 79 -3.58 1.49 62.47
C ASN A 79 -3.00 1.94 63.80
N MET A 80 -1.98 2.82 63.81
CA MET A 80 -1.41 3.38 65.01
C MET A 80 -2.42 4.19 65.83
N GLN A 81 -3.28 4.98 65.14
CA GLN A 81 -4.35 5.73 65.80
C GLN A 81 -5.33 4.79 66.49
N SER A 82 -5.71 3.69 65.86
CA SER A 82 -6.59 2.67 66.46
C SER A 82 -6.00 2.02 67.72
N ILE A 83 -4.68 1.78 67.72
CA ILE A 83 -3.97 1.28 68.92
C ILE A 83 -3.95 2.35 70.03
N ALA A 84 -3.67 3.63 69.68
CA ALA A 84 -3.69 4.71 70.66
C ALA A 84 -5.07 4.88 71.28
N ASP A 85 -6.13 4.89 70.49
CA ASP A 85 -7.50 5.07 70.92
C ASP A 85 -7.97 3.91 71.79
N SER A 86 -7.63 2.67 71.43
CA SER A 86 -7.97 1.49 72.25
C SER A 86 -7.20 1.46 73.57
N THR A 87 -5.96 1.89 73.58
CA THR A 87 -5.15 2.01 74.82
C THR A 87 -5.71 3.09 75.77
N ALA A 88 -6.02 4.28 75.20
CA ALA A 88 -6.60 5.38 75.96
C ALA A 88 -7.96 5.01 76.51
N ALA A 89 -8.82 4.27 75.78
CA ALA A 89 -10.10 3.77 76.26
C ALA A 89 -9.94 2.75 77.41
N SER A 90 -8.94 1.84 77.26
CA SER A 90 -8.65 0.86 78.32
C SER A 90 -8.18 1.52 79.62
N ILE A 91 -7.33 2.54 79.51
CA ILE A 91 -6.87 3.35 80.65
C ILE A 91 -8.05 4.10 81.25
N SER A 92 -8.88 4.74 80.46
CA SER A 92 -10.07 5.45 80.93
C SER A 92 -11.04 4.53 81.70
N GLU A 93 -11.34 3.34 81.15
CA GLU A 93 -12.22 2.35 81.85
C GLU A 93 -11.62 1.84 83.15
N ALA A 94 -10.32 1.59 83.14
CA ALA A 94 -9.64 1.10 84.34
C ALA A 94 -9.56 2.21 85.47
N TYR A 95 -9.27 3.45 85.04
CA TYR A 95 -9.29 4.61 85.92
C TYR A 95 -10.66 4.83 86.56
N GLN A 96 -11.74 4.67 85.85
CA GLN A 96 -13.12 4.76 86.39
C GLN A 96 -13.41 3.71 87.45
N ARG A 97 -12.71 2.57 87.50
CA ARG A 97 -12.87 1.50 88.46
C ARG A 97 -11.96 1.68 89.73
N THR A 98 -10.74 2.10 89.54
CA THR A 98 -9.69 2.17 90.55
C THR A 98 -9.46 3.57 91.12
N GLY A 99 -9.70 4.62 90.36
CA GLY A 99 -9.40 6.01 90.75
C GLY A 99 -7.91 6.38 90.67
N GLU A 100 -7.03 5.43 90.29
CA GLU A 100 -5.59 5.63 90.22
C GLU A 100 -5.12 5.53 88.77
N LEU A 101 -4.50 6.63 88.25
CA LEU A 101 -4.07 6.72 86.85
C LEU A 101 -2.72 6.03 86.62
N ASP A 102 -1.82 6.10 87.59
CA ASP A 102 -0.44 5.56 87.47
C ASP A 102 -0.39 4.05 87.23
N GLU A 103 -1.12 3.29 88.09
CA GLU A 103 -1.12 1.83 88.06
C GLU A 103 -1.89 1.27 86.86
N THR A 104 -2.96 1.96 86.50
CA THR A 104 -3.79 1.61 85.33
C THR A 104 -3.13 1.94 83.97
N ALA A 105 -2.40 3.03 83.92
CA ALA A 105 -1.64 3.45 82.73
C ALA A 105 -0.55 2.42 82.37
N ALA A 106 0.18 1.93 83.43
CA ALA A 106 1.23 0.94 83.20
C ALA A 106 0.69 -0.39 82.63
N ALA A 107 -0.39 -0.93 83.15
CA ALA A 107 -0.95 -2.21 82.73
C ALA A 107 -1.54 -2.16 81.31
N ALA A 108 -2.24 -1.11 80.98
CA ALA A 108 -2.81 -0.93 79.60
C ALA A 108 -1.74 -0.64 78.57
N ALA A 109 -0.73 0.14 78.88
CA ALA A 109 0.39 0.45 78.00
C ALA A 109 1.27 -0.78 77.75
N GLU A 110 1.48 -1.66 78.75
CA GLU A 110 2.18 -2.94 78.57
C GLU A 110 1.42 -3.88 77.61
N GLY A 111 0.10 -3.87 77.68
CA GLY A 111 -0.76 -4.56 76.68
C GLY A 111 -0.58 -4.05 75.27
N ALA A 112 -0.53 -2.73 75.08
CA ALA A 112 -0.34 -2.13 73.76
C ALA A 112 1.08 -2.35 73.20
N SER A 113 2.09 -2.27 74.07
CA SER A 113 3.49 -2.52 73.69
C SER A 113 3.75 -3.99 73.32
N SER A 114 2.97 -4.92 73.85
CA SER A 114 3.06 -6.34 73.52
C SER A 114 2.57 -6.67 72.10
N LEU A 115 1.78 -5.77 71.45
CA LEU A 115 1.30 -5.94 70.07
C LEU A 115 2.41 -5.80 69.01
N SER A 116 3.44 -4.97 69.29
CA SER A 116 4.61 -4.84 68.43
C SER A 116 5.82 -4.29 69.19
N SER A 117 6.93 -5.03 69.15
CA SER A 117 8.19 -4.62 69.77
C SER A 117 8.79 -3.32 69.22
N ASP A 118 8.29 -2.85 68.09
CA ASP A 118 8.81 -1.67 67.39
C ASP A 118 7.97 -0.40 67.65
N ILE A 119 6.89 -0.51 68.43
CA ILE A 119 6.05 0.60 68.86
C ILE A 119 6.48 1.05 70.23
N VAL A 120 6.61 2.33 70.44
CA VAL A 120 6.80 2.93 71.79
C VAL A 120 5.48 3.52 72.21
N VAL A 121 5.12 3.18 73.50
CA VAL A 121 3.93 3.69 74.18
C VAL A 121 4.39 4.55 75.33
N GLN A 122 3.95 5.80 75.35
CA GLN A 122 4.17 6.73 76.47
C GLN A 122 2.80 7.26 76.93
N VAL A 123 2.58 7.24 78.19
CA VAL A 123 1.37 7.82 78.82
C VAL A 123 1.79 8.99 79.71
N VAL A 124 1.13 10.14 79.46
CA VAL A 124 1.35 11.37 80.26
C VAL A 124 0.06 11.80 80.97
N ASP A 125 0.19 12.44 82.06
CA ASP A 125 -0.94 13.07 82.79
C ASP A 125 -1.36 14.41 82.18
N ALA A 126 -2.41 15.05 82.72
CA ALA A 126 -2.87 16.37 82.24
C ALA A 126 -1.84 17.48 82.45
N ASP A 127 -0.88 17.34 83.32
CA ASP A 127 0.18 18.29 83.62
C ASP A 127 1.44 18.04 82.76
N GLY A 128 1.44 16.98 81.98
CA GLY A 128 2.55 16.60 81.05
C GLY A 128 3.62 15.73 81.71
N ASN A 129 3.40 15.23 82.98
CA ASN A 129 4.31 14.28 83.58
C ASN A 129 4.17 12.90 82.94
N VAL A 130 5.27 12.20 82.74
CA VAL A 130 5.30 10.87 82.14
C VAL A 130 4.95 9.84 83.27
N LEU A 131 3.84 9.18 83.09
CA LEU A 131 3.37 8.13 83.99
C LEU A 131 3.96 6.78 83.64
N TYR A 132 4.05 6.50 82.35
CA TYR A 132 4.61 5.29 81.77
C TYR A 132 5.38 5.58 80.48
N ASP A 133 6.51 4.89 80.33
CA ASP A 133 7.28 4.92 79.12
C ASP A 133 7.88 3.51 78.89
N ASP A 134 7.48 2.88 77.81
CA ASP A 134 7.92 1.53 77.37
C ASP A 134 9.44 1.41 77.17
N THR A 135 10.11 2.53 76.92
CA THR A 135 11.57 2.53 76.75
C THR A 135 12.32 2.38 78.04
N TRP A 136 11.70 2.60 79.21
CA TRP A 136 12.31 2.40 80.52
C TRP A 136 12.80 0.96 80.79
N ALA A 137 12.00 -0.04 80.39
CA ALA A 137 12.40 -1.44 80.45
C ALA A 137 13.51 -1.79 79.47
N ARG A 138 13.52 -1.17 78.32
CA ARG A 138 14.53 -1.39 77.27
C ARG A 138 15.87 -0.70 77.58
N SER A 139 15.85 0.46 78.25
CA SER A 139 17.06 1.18 78.59
C SER A 139 17.83 0.48 79.75
N THR A 140 17.17 -0.14 80.65
CA THR A 140 17.80 -0.90 81.77
C THR A 140 18.51 -2.18 81.33
N THR A 141 18.10 -2.78 80.18
CA THR A 141 18.78 -3.95 79.57
C THR A 141 20.00 -3.58 78.78
N LEU A 142 20.13 -2.34 78.33
CA LEU A 142 21.28 -1.83 77.50
C LEU A 142 22.39 -1.21 78.32
N SER A 143 22.18 -0.90 79.67
CA SER A 143 23.22 -0.30 80.54
C SER A 143 23.19 -1.01 81.93
N PRO A 144 24.00 -2.07 82.08
CA PRO A 144 24.04 -2.81 83.36
C PRO A 144 24.61 -1.97 84.52
N ASP A 145 25.23 -0.80 84.28
CA ASP A 145 25.88 0.06 85.34
C ASP A 145 25.03 1.25 85.79
N ALA A 146 23.74 1.29 85.47
CA ALA A 146 22.85 2.33 85.95
C ALA A 146 22.69 2.17 87.52
N ALA A 147 23.11 3.19 88.24
CA ALA A 147 23.04 3.17 89.73
C ALA A 147 21.63 2.87 90.16
N GLU A 148 21.52 1.91 91.15
CA GLU A 148 20.27 1.56 91.87
C GLU A 148 19.59 2.81 92.44
N GLY A 149 18.47 3.26 91.81
CA GLY A 149 17.71 4.42 92.27
C GLY A 149 17.60 5.60 91.29
N ALA A 150 18.26 5.58 90.17
CA ALA A 150 18.08 6.63 89.16
C ALA A 150 16.73 6.39 88.38
N LYS A 151 15.85 7.39 88.39
CA LYS A 151 14.64 7.35 87.56
C LYS A 151 15.06 7.23 86.10
N PRO A 152 14.53 6.33 85.32
CA PRO A 152 14.84 6.22 83.90
C PRO A 152 14.50 7.53 83.19
N VAL A 153 15.34 7.91 82.19
CA VAL A 153 15.08 9.07 81.38
C VAL A 153 14.03 8.69 80.30
N PRO A 154 12.94 9.45 80.21
CA PRO A 154 11.91 9.19 79.22
C PRO A 154 12.54 9.24 77.79
N ALA A 155 12.01 8.42 76.90
CA ALA A 155 12.41 8.48 75.48
C ALA A 155 12.12 9.86 74.91
N THR A 156 12.99 10.30 74.07
CA THR A 156 12.79 11.56 73.29
C THR A 156 11.62 11.36 72.33
N VAL A 157 10.54 12.08 72.53
CA VAL A 157 9.37 12.10 71.65
C VAL A 157 9.77 12.70 70.30
N PRO A 158 9.40 12.10 69.17
CA PRO A 158 9.67 12.66 67.88
C PRO A 158 9.11 14.06 67.73
N THR A 159 9.93 14.99 67.22
CA THR A 159 9.54 16.40 67.03
C THR A 159 8.65 16.59 65.80
N ALA A 160 8.64 15.63 64.88
CA ALA A 160 7.81 15.65 63.67
C ALA A 160 6.38 15.20 64.03
N GLN A 161 5.43 16.08 63.88
CA GLN A 161 4.01 15.84 64.10
C GLN A 161 3.44 14.66 63.27
N GLU A 162 4.12 14.32 62.18
CA GLU A 162 3.77 13.19 61.31
C GLU A 162 4.23 11.83 61.85
N ALA A 163 5.22 11.82 62.73
CA ALA A 163 5.80 10.62 63.33
C ALA A 163 5.18 10.25 64.69
N LEU A 164 4.26 11.04 65.23
CA LEU A 164 3.61 10.88 66.51
C LEU A 164 2.08 10.73 66.34
N VAL A 165 1.52 9.78 67.01
CA VAL A 165 0.07 9.59 67.14
C VAL A 165 -0.32 9.76 68.58
N THR A 166 -1.37 10.56 68.84
CA THR A 166 -1.83 10.85 70.22
C THR A 166 -3.32 10.54 70.38
N SER A 167 -3.70 10.08 71.58
CA SER A 167 -5.09 9.90 71.91
C SER A 167 -5.34 10.34 73.42
N GLN A 168 -6.40 11.10 73.59
CA GLN A 168 -6.74 11.65 74.90
C GLN A 168 -7.39 10.60 75.83
N ILE A 169 -6.99 10.59 77.08
CA ILE A 169 -7.61 9.77 78.14
C ILE A 169 -8.66 10.64 78.86
N LEU A 170 -9.91 10.16 78.84
CA LEU A 170 -11.02 10.91 79.39
C LEU A 170 -11.49 10.28 80.72
N ASP A 171 -11.92 11.08 81.68
CA ASP A 171 -12.62 10.59 82.87
C ASP A 171 -14.08 10.28 82.57
N GLY A 172 -14.86 9.79 83.61
CA GLY A 172 -16.29 9.51 83.47
C GLY A 172 -17.16 10.75 83.14
N ASN A 173 -16.61 11.98 83.28
CA ASN A 173 -17.29 13.25 83.00
C ASN A 173 -16.87 13.87 81.73
N GLY A 174 -15.96 13.22 80.97
CA GLY A 174 -15.44 13.71 79.68
C GLY A 174 -14.32 14.73 79.81
N SER A 175 -13.69 14.90 81.02
CA SER A 175 -12.52 15.73 81.20
C SER A 175 -11.25 14.98 80.80
N VAL A 176 -10.28 15.66 80.17
CA VAL A 176 -9.01 15.05 79.81
C VAL A 176 -8.13 14.90 81.05
N ILE A 177 -7.78 13.69 81.42
CA ILE A 177 -6.93 13.33 82.55
C ILE A 177 -5.51 12.92 82.12
N GLY A 178 -5.28 12.70 80.88
CA GLY A 178 -3.98 12.34 80.32
C GLY A 178 -4.01 12.14 78.83
N GLU A 179 -2.88 11.73 78.23
CA GLU A 179 -2.70 11.50 76.83
C GLU A 179 -1.82 10.25 76.62
N VAL A 180 -2.23 9.40 75.69
CA VAL A 180 -1.41 8.30 75.12
C VAL A 180 -0.67 8.77 73.94
N ARG A 181 0.62 8.55 73.87
CA ARG A 181 1.51 8.90 72.75
C ARG A 181 2.16 7.64 72.18
N LEU A 182 2.04 7.44 70.86
CA LEU A 182 2.63 6.31 70.18
C LEU A 182 3.50 6.77 69.02
N TRP A 183 4.66 6.13 68.89
CA TRP A 183 5.56 6.29 67.73
C TRP A 183 6.34 5.02 67.44
N ALA A 184 7.00 4.94 66.30
CA ALA A 184 7.87 3.80 65.96
C ALA A 184 9.26 4.01 66.54
N PHE A 185 9.81 2.98 67.26
CA PHE A 185 11.11 3.04 67.91
C PHE A 185 12.25 3.17 66.89
N GLY A 186 13.07 4.23 67.01
CA GLY A 186 14.23 4.44 66.14
C GLY A 186 13.91 4.88 64.71
N SER A 187 12.68 5.35 64.46
CA SER A 187 12.24 5.85 63.16
C SER A 187 11.66 7.25 63.28
N GLU A 188 12.03 8.14 62.33
CA GLU A 188 11.42 9.47 62.21
C GLU A 188 10.04 9.42 61.54
N ALA A 189 9.61 8.25 61.10
CA ALA A 189 8.31 8.00 60.49
C ALA A 189 7.56 6.91 61.26
N LEU A 190 6.23 6.85 61.15
CA LEU A 190 5.38 5.82 61.78
C LEU A 190 5.55 4.44 61.12
N LEU A 191 6.79 3.98 60.96
CA LEU A 191 7.14 2.74 60.26
C LEU A 191 7.83 1.76 61.17
N THR A 192 7.19 0.66 61.47
CA THR A 192 7.84 -0.48 62.14
C THR A 192 8.79 -1.21 61.19
N LYS A 193 9.72 -2.03 61.72
CA LYS A 193 10.62 -2.87 60.87
C LYS A 193 9.84 -3.78 59.95
N SER A 194 8.73 -4.29 60.39
CA SER A 194 7.80 -5.12 59.62
C SER A 194 7.20 -4.35 58.45
N ASP A 195 6.76 -3.09 58.70
CA ASP A 195 6.22 -2.19 57.66
C ASP A 195 7.27 -1.80 56.62
N ALA A 196 8.49 -1.52 57.06
CA ALA A 196 9.61 -1.21 56.17
C ALA A 196 9.95 -2.41 55.26
N SER A 197 9.95 -3.63 55.78
CA SER A 197 10.15 -4.86 55.00
C SER A 197 9.03 -5.11 54.00
N PHE A 198 7.77 -4.92 54.43
CA PHE A 198 6.61 -5.04 53.54
C PHE A 198 6.63 -4.01 52.40
N ARG A 199 6.97 -2.75 52.71
CA ARG A 199 7.16 -1.68 51.73
C ARG A 199 8.23 -2.05 50.69
N SER A 200 9.41 -2.48 51.18
CA SER A 200 10.51 -2.89 50.28
C SER A 200 10.13 -4.04 49.37
N ASN A 201 9.44 -5.08 49.90
CA ASN A 201 8.97 -6.20 49.11
C ASN A 201 7.92 -5.78 48.06
N SER A 202 7.03 -4.85 48.41
CA SER A 202 6.02 -4.32 47.52
C SER A 202 6.64 -3.54 46.35
N TYR A 203 7.64 -2.71 46.60
CA TYR A 203 8.39 -2.04 45.52
C TYR A 203 9.15 -3.05 44.64
N GLY A 204 9.70 -4.11 45.24
CA GLY A 204 10.32 -5.22 44.50
C GLY A 204 9.33 -5.91 43.55
N ALA A 205 8.11 -6.18 44.04
CA ALA A 205 7.05 -6.77 43.23
C ALA A 205 6.58 -5.85 42.09
N ILE A 206 6.42 -4.55 42.37
CA ILE A 206 6.08 -3.56 41.34
C ILE A 206 7.17 -3.48 40.25
N ALA A 207 8.44 -3.44 40.64
CA ALA A 207 9.55 -3.39 39.73
C ALA A 207 9.65 -4.65 38.84
N THR A 208 9.46 -5.84 39.41
CA THR A 208 9.45 -7.10 38.67
C THR A 208 8.28 -7.19 37.70
N ALA A 209 7.08 -6.81 38.12
CA ALA A 209 5.90 -6.76 37.25
C ALA A 209 6.11 -5.80 36.05
N ALA A 210 6.70 -4.63 36.32
CA ALA A 210 7.02 -3.65 35.28
C ALA A 210 8.06 -4.18 34.27
N ALA A 211 9.09 -4.88 34.75
CA ALA A 211 10.09 -5.49 33.88
C ALA A 211 9.48 -6.57 32.96
N ILE A 212 8.60 -7.41 33.50
CA ILE A 212 7.88 -8.44 32.74
C ILE A 212 6.97 -7.78 31.68
N ALA A 213 6.21 -6.74 32.05
CA ALA A 213 5.33 -6.03 31.15
C ALA A 213 6.11 -5.35 29.99
N ALA A 214 7.26 -4.74 30.29
CA ALA A 214 8.14 -4.14 29.28
C ALA A 214 8.71 -5.20 28.32
N LEU A 215 9.11 -6.35 28.83
CA LEU A 215 9.61 -7.45 28.00
C LEU A 215 8.52 -7.99 27.06
N LEU A 216 7.31 -8.24 27.57
CA LEU A 216 6.17 -8.67 26.77
C LEU A 216 5.82 -7.64 25.69
N ALA A 217 5.80 -6.36 26.01
CA ALA A 217 5.53 -5.29 25.06
C ALA A 217 6.60 -5.22 23.94
N CYS A 218 7.87 -5.44 24.27
CA CYS A 218 8.94 -5.53 23.27
C CYS A 218 8.77 -6.73 22.33
N VAL A 219 8.39 -7.90 22.87
CA VAL A 219 8.14 -9.11 22.07
C VAL A 219 6.96 -8.89 21.13
N ILE A 220 5.84 -8.38 21.62
CA ILE A 220 4.66 -8.08 20.80
C ILE A 220 5.02 -7.05 19.72
N GLY A 221 5.69 -5.96 20.09
CA GLY A 221 6.12 -4.93 19.17
C GLY A 221 7.04 -5.45 18.05
N TYR A 222 7.91 -6.40 18.38
CA TYR A 222 8.77 -7.08 17.39
C TYR A 222 7.95 -7.87 16.36
N PHE A 223 6.98 -8.67 16.80
CA PHE A 223 6.14 -9.46 15.90
C PHE A 223 5.25 -8.57 15.01
N VAL A 224 4.61 -7.55 15.58
CA VAL A 224 3.78 -6.60 14.83
C VAL A 224 4.62 -5.84 13.80
N SER A 225 5.77 -5.33 14.22
CA SER A 225 6.69 -4.62 13.30
C SER A 225 7.15 -5.52 12.14
N ARG A 226 7.44 -6.80 12.42
CA ARG A 226 7.86 -7.74 11.39
C ARG A 226 6.71 -8.11 10.44
N GLY A 227 5.50 -8.29 10.96
CA GLY A 227 4.30 -8.60 10.16
C GLY A 227 3.95 -7.49 9.18
N MET A 228 4.09 -6.22 9.58
CA MET A 228 3.76 -5.07 8.72
C MET A 228 4.92 -4.59 7.85
N ALA A 229 6.14 -4.55 8.36
CA ALA A 229 7.27 -3.96 7.63
C ALA A 229 7.80 -4.86 6.50
N GLN A 230 7.79 -6.18 6.65
CA GLN A 230 8.29 -7.10 5.63
C GLN A 230 7.50 -7.04 4.31
N PRO A 231 6.15 -7.12 4.31
CA PRO A 231 5.36 -6.99 3.08
C PRO A 231 5.60 -5.66 2.37
N ILE A 232 5.61 -4.54 3.09
CA ILE A 232 5.87 -3.21 2.54
C ILE A 232 7.27 -3.13 1.90
N GLN A 233 8.27 -3.74 2.52
CA GLN A 233 9.62 -3.81 1.92
C GLN A 233 9.64 -4.65 0.65
N ARG A 234 8.88 -5.76 0.59
CA ARG A 234 8.73 -6.57 -0.64
C ARG A 234 8.13 -5.74 -1.75
N ILE A 235 7.00 -5.06 -1.52
CA ILE A 235 6.37 -4.18 -2.50
C ILE A 235 7.36 -3.11 -2.98
N THR A 236 8.06 -2.45 -2.07
CA THR A 236 9.06 -1.42 -2.41
C THR A 236 10.23 -2.00 -3.23
N SER A 237 10.72 -3.20 -2.91
CA SER A 237 11.81 -3.83 -3.65
C SER A 237 11.37 -4.26 -5.04
N THR A 238 10.17 -4.83 -5.18
CA THR A 238 9.57 -5.21 -6.46
C THR A 238 9.33 -3.98 -7.36
N ALA A 239 8.83 -2.88 -6.79
CA ALA A 239 8.71 -1.62 -7.52
C ALA A 239 10.06 -1.13 -8.08
N LYS A 240 11.14 -1.29 -7.33
CA LYS A 240 12.50 -0.97 -7.81
C LYS A 240 12.98 -1.91 -8.91
N GLN A 241 12.65 -3.19 -8.84
CA GLN A 241 12.98 -4.18 -9.89
C GLN A 241 12.26 -3.85 -11.18
N ILE A 242 10.94 -3.58 -11.13
CA ILE A 242 10.15 -3.17 -12.29
C ILE A 242 10.71 -1.88 -12.90
N ARG A 243 11.01 -0.87 -12.09
CA ARG A 243 11.65 0.38 -12.55
C ARG A 243 12.99 0.14 -13.25
N ASN A 244 13.76 -0.84 -12.82
CA ASN A 244 15.05 -1.18 -13.39
C ASN A 244 14.95 -2.10 -14.62
N GLY A 245 13.71 -2.40 -15.08
CA GLY A 245 13.45 -3.16 -16.30
C GLY A 245 13.04 -4.63 -16.10
N ASP A 246 13.02 -5.14 -14.87
CA ASP A 246 12.48 -6.48 -14.60
C ASP A 246 10.96 -6.40 -14.44
N LEU A 247 10.27 -6.46 -15.56
CA LEU A 247 8.81 -6.38 -15.62
C LEU A 247 8.11 -7.65 -15.12
N THR A 248 8.87 -8.75 -14.93
CA THR A 248 8.31 -10.03 -14.46
C THR A 248 8.26 -10.13 -12.93
N ALA A 249 8.92 -9.21 -12.23
CA ALA A 249 8.94 -9.17 -10.78
C ALA A 249 7.53 -8.98 -10.21
N ARG A 250 7.20 -9.79 -9.18
CA ARG A 250 5.93 -9.72 -8.44
C ARG A 250 6.21 -9.71 -6.94
N THR A 251 5.31 -9.09 -6.19
CA THR A 251 5.45 -9.01 -4.73
C THR A 251 5.15 -10.34 -4.06
N GLY A 252 4.19 -11.09 -4.60
CA GLY A 252 3.64 -12.32 -4.00
C GLY A 252 3.06 -12.07 -2.60
N VAL A 253 2.69 -10.83 -2.29
CA VAL A 253 2.03 -10.45 -1.03
C VAL A 253 0.53 -10.61 -1.23
N THR A 254 -0.05 -11.56 -0.51
CA THR A 254 -1.48 -11.87 -0.52
C THR A 254 -2.00 -11.86 0.92
N GLY A 255 -3.26 -11.55 1.12
CA GLY A 255 -3.89 -11.55 2.46
C GLY A 255 -5.28 -10.93 2.42
N ALA A 256 -6.05 -11.16 3.49
CA ALA A 256 -7.38 -10.56 3.65
C ALA A 256 -7.34 -9.14 4.25
N ASP A 257 -6.16 -8.66 4.64
CA ASP A 257 -5.94 -7.33 5.20
C ASP A 257 -5.60 -6.29 4.10
N GLU A 258 -5.48 -5.04 4.49
CA GLU A 258 -5.18 -3.92 3.59
C GLU A 258 -3.79 -4.06 2.94
N ILE A 259 -2.86 -4.72 3.60
CA ILE A 259 -1.51 -4.97 3.08
C ILE A 259 -1.54 -6.07 2.00
N GLY A 260 -2.32 -7.12 2.21
CA GLY A 260 -2.57 -8.16 1.20
C GLY A 260 -3.23 -7.59 -0.04
N GLN A 261 -4.31 -6.79 0.13
CA GLN A 261 -5.00 -6.12 -0.96
C GLN A 261 -4.09 -5.16 -1.74
N LEU A 262 -3.21 -4.42 -1.03
CA LEU A 262 -2.21 -3.57 -1.68
C LEU A 262 -1.23 -4.39 -2.53
N GLY A 263 -0.79 -5.56 -2.03
CA GLY A 263 0.10 -6.46 -2.76
C GLY A 263 -0.53 -7.00 -4.04
N GLU A 264 -1.77 -7.48 -3.95
CA GLU A 264 -2.54 -7.99 -5.10
C GLU A 264 -2.78 -6.89 -6.15
N THR A 265 -3.25 -5.71 -5.72
CA THR A 265 -3.45 -4.57 -6.64
C THR A 265 -2.15 -4.14 -7.31
N PHE A 266 -1.03 -4.19 -6.59
CA PHE A 266 0.28 -3.88 -7.15
C PHE A 266 0.71 -4.92 -8.21
N ASP A 267 0.49 -6.21 -7.96
CA ASP A 267 0.83 -7.29 -8.89
C ASP A 267 -0.06 -7.26 -10.14
N ASP A 268 -1.33 -6.88 -10.03
CA ASP A 268 -2.24 -6.63 -11.15
C ASP A 268 -1.77 -5.46 -12.01
N MET A 269 -1.38 -4.35 -11.38
CA MET A 269 -0.79 -3.20 -12.08
C MET A 269 0.50 -3.60 -12.80
N ALA A 270 1.39 -4.36 -12.13
CA ALA A 270 2.63 -4.85 -12.73
C ALA A 270 2.38 -5.75 -13.95
N THR A 271 1.33 -6.58 -13.90
CA THR A 271 0.91 -7.46 -15.00
C THR A 271 0.41 -6.64 -16.20
N THR A 272 -0.34 -5.58 -15.93
CA THR A 272 -0.83 -4.68 -16.97
C THR A 272 0.33 -3.95 -17.66
N ILE A 273 1.26 -3.38 -16.87
CA ILE A 273 2.45 -2.69 -17.40
C ILE A 273 3.32 -3.65 -18.25
N GLU A 274 3.55 -4.87 -17.77
CA GLU A 274 4.31 -5.88 -18.50
C GLU A 274 3.67 -6.20 -19.87
N ARG A 275 2.34 -6.36 -19.87
CA ARG A 275 1.58 -6.64 -21.08
C ARG A 275 1.65 -5.48 -22.06
N ASP A 276 1.49 -4.25 -21.58
CA ASP A 276 1.48 -3.05 -22.42
C ASP A 276 2.86 -2.79 -23.04
N ILE A 277 3.93 -2.93 -22.29
CA ILE A 277 5.31 -2.79 -22.82
C ILE A 277 5.63 -3.91 -23.82
N LYS A 278 5.22 -5.16 -23.57
CA LYS A 278 5.40 -6.25 -24.54
C LYS A 278 4.63 -5.98 -25.83
N LEU A 279 3.43 -5.43 -25.73
CA LEU A 279 2.64 -5.03 -26.88
C LEU A 279 3.33 -3.92 -27.67
N GLU A 280 3.84 -2.89 -27.01
CA GLU A 280 4.57 -1.77 -27.61
C GLU A 280 5.85 -2.25 -28.34
N HIS A 281 6.61 -3.15 -27.72
CA HIS A 281 7.82 -3.71 -28.36
C HIS A 281 7.50 -4.52 -29.62
N ARG A 282 6.43 -5.33 -29.62
CA ARG A 282 5.99 -6.05 -30.81
C ARG A 282 5.59 -5.08 -31.91
N LEU A 283 4.81 -4.04 -31.56
CA LEU A 283 4.41 -3.01 -32.50
C LEU A 283 5.59 -2.37 -33.19
N THR A 284 6.59 -1.94 -32.44
CA THR A 284 7.77 -1.30 -33.00
C THR A 284 8.54 -2.25 -33.93
N GLY A 285 8.61 -3.54 -33.58
CA GLY A 285 9.25 -4.56 -34.39
C GLY A 285 8.50 -4.81 -35.71
N ASP A 286 7.17 -5.00 -35.63
CA ASP A 286 6.30 -5.26 -36.77
C ASP A 286 6.30 -4.08 -37.76
N VAL A 287 6.21 -2.85 -37.21
CA VAL A 287 6.33 -1.61 -38.01
C VAL A 287 7.66 -1.52 -38.74
N ALA A 288 8.77 -1.72 -38.05
CA ALA A 288 10.08 -1.65 -38.66
C ALA A 288 10.24 -2.68 -39.80
N HIS A 289 9.65 -3.87 -39.61
CA HIS A 289 9.69 -4.92 -40.65
C HIS A 289 8.87 -4.53 -41.89
N GLU A 290 7.63 -4.07 -41.69
CA GLU A 290 6.71 -3.70 -42.79
C GLU A 290 7.13 -2.41 -43.54
N LEU A 291 7.91 -1.53 -42.92
CA LEU A 291 8.54 -0.38 -43.57
C LEU A 291 9.80 -0.76 -44.33
N ARG A 292 10.60 -1.70 -43.85
CA ARG A 292 11.86 -2.10 -44.45
C ARG A 292 11.66 -2.77 -45.83
N THR A 293 10.66 -3.62 -45.94
CA THR A 293 10.41 -4.41 -47.16
C THR A 293 10.18 -3.53 -48.39
N PRO A 294 9.21 -2.57 -48.41
CA PRO A 294 9.00 -1.69 -49.56
C PRO A 294 10.20 -0.75 -49.81
N LEU A 295 10.86 -0.32 -48.72
CA LEU A 295 12.04 0.54 -48.84
C LEU A 295 13.19 -0.17 -49.58
N MET A 296 13.48 -1.42 -49.21
CA MET A 296 14.51 -2.24 -49.86
C MET A 296 14.13 -2.56 -51.32
N ALA A 297 12.84 -2.80 -51.63
CA ALA A 297 12.38 -3.02 -52.99
C ALA A 297 12.60 -1.78 -53.85
N MET A 298 12.22 -0.59 -53.38
CA MET A 298 12.47 0.69 -54.07
C MET A 298 13.97 0.93 -54.24
N GLN A 299 14.78 0.71 -53.21
CA GLN A 299 16.23 0.89 -53.29
C GLN A 299 16.85 -0.03 -54.33
N ALA A 300 16.53 -1.32 -54.32
CA ALA A 300 17.05 -2.28 -55.28
C ALA A 300 16.64 -1.92 -56.73
N THR A 301 15.41 -1.45 -56.96
CA THR A 301 14.96 -0.99 -58.28
C THR A 301 15.73 0.23 -58.74
N VAL A 302 15.93 1.21 -57.84
CA VAL A 302 16.71 2.42 -58.18
C VAL A 302 18.19 2.10 -58.43
N GLU A 303 18.81 1.26 -57.60
CA GLU A 303 20.19 0.82 -57.81
C GLU A 303 20.38 0.06 -59.13
N ALA A 304 19.43 -0.82 -59.47
CA ALA A 304 19.45 -1.53 -60.74
C ALA A 304 19.29 -0.58 -61.96
N MET A 305 18.53 0.51 -61.79
CA MET A 305 18.47 1.56 -62.83
C MET A 305 19.79 2.34 -62.91
N GLN A 306 20.43 2.67 -61.79
CA GLN A 306 21.71 3.37 -61.76
C GLN A 306 22.84 2.55 -62.33
N ASP A 307 22.84 1.23 -62.13
CA ASP A 307 23.82 0.30 -62.62
C ASP A 307 23.58 -0.07 -64.14
N GLY A 308 22.50 0.43 -64.75
CA GLY A 308 22.13 0.15 -66.13
C GLY A 308 21.57 -1.28 -66.32
N VAL A 309 21.24 -2.00 -65.26
CA VAL A 309 20.63 -3.33 -65.37
C VAL A 309 19.16 -3.25 -65.70
N LEU A 310 18.47 -2.22 -65.20
CA LEU A 310 17.09 -1.88 -65.57
C LEU A 310 17.04 -0.54 -66.30
N PRO A 311 16.17 -0.38 -67.29
CA PRO A 311 15.96 0.93 -67.92
C PRO A 311 15.24 1.88 -66.98
N ALA A 312 15.62 3.15 -66.92
CA ALA A 312 14.92 4.20 -66.21
C ALA A 312 13.72 4.70 -67.05
N ASP A 313 12.77 3.83 -67.31
CA ASP A 313 11.57 4.10 -68.07
C ASP A 313 10.33 4.28 -67.15
N ASP A 314 9.20 4.66 -67.80
CA ASP A 314 7.96 4.91 -67.06
C ASP A 314 7.45 3.67 -66.28
N GLU A 315 7.74 2.46 -66.78
CA GLU A 315 7.30 1.21 -66.12
C GLU A 315 8.02 1.00 -64.80
N HIS A 316 9.34 1.11 -64.77
CA HIS A 316 10.12 0.93 -63.55
C HIS A 316 9.97 2.11 -62.58
N LEU A 317 9.80 3.35 -63.09
CA LEU A 317 9.48 4.52 -62.25
C LEU A 317 8.10 4.38 -61.60
N GLU A 318 7.10 3.81 -62.32
CA GLU A 318 5.77 3.56 -61.76
C GLU A 318 5.82 2.48 -60.67
N VAL A 319 6.70 1.47 -60.75
CA VAL A 319 6.95 0.52 -59.69
C VAL A 319 7.42 1.23 -58.41
N VAL A 320 8.42 2.10 -58.53
CA VAL A 320 8.91 2.90 -57.39
C VAL A 320 7.81 3.82 -56.85
N ALA A 321 7.08 4.52 -57.70
CA ALA A 321 5.99 5.41 -57.31
C ALA A 321 4.85 4.64 -56.63
N SER A 322 4.54 3.43 -57.06
CA SER A 322 3.53 2.58 -56.44
C SER A 322 3.91 2.13 -55.00
N GLU A 323 5.19 1.83 -54.80
CA GLU A 323 5.69 1.48 -53.45
C GLU A 323 5.74 2.70 -52.51
N VAL A 324 6.06 3.90 -53.01
CA VAL A 324 5.95 5.15 -52.24
C VAL A 324 4.50 5.40 -51.80
N ARG A 325 3.54 5.26 -52.74
CA ARG A 325 2.10 5.39 -52.40
C ARG A 325 1.64 4.32 -51.41
N ARG A 326 2.18 3.12 -51.53
CA ARG A 326 1.89 2.04 -50.58
C ARG A 326 2.42 2.37 -49.18
N LEU A 327 3.66 2.87 -49.08
CA LEU A 327 4.30 3.29 -47.84
C LEU A 327 3.52 4.42 -47.16
N SER A 328 3.10 5.45 -47.91
CA SER A 328 2.28 6.55 -47.40
C SER A 328 0.97 6.04 -46.79
N ARG A 329 0.24 5.17 -47.52
CA ARG A 329 -1.00 4.55 -46.98
C ARG A 329 -0.76 3.71 -45.74
N LEU A 330 0.38 3.03 -45.61
CA LEU A 330 0.75 2.27 -44.43
C LEU A 330 0.96 3.19 -43.24
N ILE A 331 1.69 4.28 -43.42
CA ILE A 331 1.94 5.27 -42.34
C ILE A 331 0.62 5.91 -41.89
N ASP A 332 -0.25 6.30 -42.81
CA ASP A 332 -1.56 6.89 -42.50
C ASP A 332 -2.45 5.92 -41.69
N ALA A 333 -2.49 4.64 -42.11
CA ALA A 333 -3.25 3.59 -41.40
C ALA A 333 -2.70 3.34 -40.02
N MET A 334 -1.38 3.39 -39.81
CA MET A 334 -0.74 3.23 -38.52
C MET A 334 -1.01 4.40 -37.60
N LEU A 335 -0.87 5.64 -38.09
CA LEU A 335 -1.18 6.83 -37.30
C LEU A 335 -2.65 6.83 -36.86
N LYS A 336 -3.55 6.38 -37.74
CA LYS A 336 -4.96 6.26 -37.42
C LYS A 336 -5.22 5.19 -36.36
N LEU A 337 -4.64 4.01 -36.53
CA LEU A 337 -4.76 2.93 -35.54
C LEU A 337 -4.22 3.38 -34.18
N SER A 338 -3.04 4.00 -34.13
CA SER A 338 -2.46 4.54 -32.90
C SER A 338 -3.36 5.58 -32.23
N ARG A 339 -3.99 6.47 -32.99
CA ARG A 339 -4.94 7.46 -32.44
C ARG A 339 -6.20 6.80 -31.88
N LEU A 340 -6.71 5.79 -32.54
CA LEU A 340 -7.86 5.01 -32.05
C LEU A 340 -7.52 4.31 -30.75
N GLU A 341 -6.42 3.59 -30.67
CA GLU A 341 -6.00 2.82 -29.47
C GLU A 341 -5.71 3.71 -28.26
N ASN A 342 -4.99 4.80 -28.47
CA ASN A 342 -4.64 5.75 -27.40
C ASN A 342 -5.83 6.62 -26.94
N GLY A 343 -7.02 6.41 -27.48
CA GLY A 343 -8.21 7.17 -27.11
C GLY A 343 -8.18 8.65 -27.50
N THR A 344 -7.20 9.07 -28.32
CA THR A 344 -7.07 10.46 -28.79
C THR A 344 -8.07 10.81 -29.89
N THR A 345 -8.70 9.81 -30.52
CA THR A 345 -9.81 10.02 -31.45
C THR A 345 -11.10 10.13 -30.66
N GLU A 346 -11.70 11.31 -30.65
CA GLU A 346 -13.03 11.54 -30.09
C GLU A 346 -14.07 10.89 -31.00
N VAL A 347 -14.86 9.96 -30.46
CA VAL A 347 -15.95 9.30 -31.20
C VAL A 347 -17.17 10.21 -31.19
N LYS A 348 -17.55 10.74 -32.33
CA LYS A 348 -18.69 11.62 -32.51
C LYS A 348 -19.97 10.82 -32.69
N VAL A 349 -20.56 10.43 -31.58
CA VAL A 349 -21.75 9.60 -31.58
C VAL A 349 -22.97 10.45 -31.91
N GLU A 350 -23.70 10.04 -32.96
CA GLU A 350 -25.01 10.60 -33.35
C GLU A 350 -25.99 9.51 -33.70
N LYS A 351 -27.29 9.85 -33.61
CA LYS A 351 -28.36 8.92 -34.00
C LYS A 351 -28.36 8.74 -35.52
N THR A 352 -27.84 7.63 -35.98
CA THR A 352 -27.60 7.35 -37.38
C THR A 352 -28.61 6.33 -37.93
N ASP A 353 -29.18 6.59 -39.11
CA ASP A 353 -29.97 5.61 -39.86
C ASP A 353 -29.00 4.64 -40.57
N MET A 354 -28.93 3.42 -40.01
CA MET A 354 -28.03 2.38 -40.47
C MET A 354 -28.45 1.81 -41.84
N VAL A 355 -29.76 1.81 -42.19
CA VAL A 355 -30.25 1.35 -43.48
C VAL A 355 -29.76 2.31 -44.60
N TYR A 356 -29.93 3.62 -44.37
CA TYR A 356 -29.46 4.64 -45.31
C TYR A 356 -27.92 4.59 -45.44
N LEU A 357 -27.22 4.51 -44.31
CA LEU A 357 -25.73 4.47 -44.33
C LEU A 357 -25.22 3.28 -45.11
N VAL A 358 -25.66 2.04 -44.81
CA VAL A 358 -25.16 0.83 -45.50
C VAL A 358 -25.58 0.80 -46.96
N ARG A 359 -26.83 1.19 -47.28
CA ARG A 359 -27.31 1.25 -48.66
C ARG A 359 -26.52 2.24 -49.48
N SER A 360 -26.22 3.43 -48.97
CA SER A 360 -25.43 4.44 -49.68
C SER A 360 -24.01 3.96 -49.95
N LEU A 361 -23.39 3.24 -48.99
CA LEU A 361 -22.04 2.68 -49.16
C LEU A 361 -22.00 1.59 -50.23
N VAL A 362 -22.94 0.65 -50.22
CA VAL A 362 -23.02 -0.40 -51.21
C VAL A 362 -23.24 0.21 -52.61
N SER A 363 -24.12 1.20 -52.71
CA SER A 363 -24.38 1.91 -53.99
C SER A 363 -23.15 2.62 -54.53
N ALA A 364 -22.38 3.29 -53.66
CA ALA A 364 -21.14 3.98 -54.04
C ALA A 364 -20.04 3.01 -54.52
N GLN A 365 -20.00 1.79 -53.99
CA GLN A 365 -19.00 0.78 -54.33
C GLN A 365 -19.41 -0.10 -55.55
N HIS A 366 -20.66 -0.05 -55.98
CA HIS A 366 -21.21 -0.96 -56.99
C HIS A 366 -20.43 -0.94 -58.28
N GLN A 367 -20.05 0.24 -58.76
CA GLN A 367 -19.27 0.39 -60.01
C GLN A 367 -17.90 -0.27 -59.91
N LEU A 368 -17.20 -0.08 -58.78
CA LEU A 368 -15.86 -0.64 -58.52
C LEU A 368 -15.88 -2.17 -58.48
N PHE A 369 -16.94 -2.77 -57.88
CA PHE A 369 -17.12 -4.22 -57.88
C PHE A 369 -17.43 -4.77 -59.28
N HIS A 370 -18.28 -4.08 -60.03
CA HIS A 370 -18.59 -4.41 -61.42
C HIS A 370 -17.34 -4.39 -62.31
N GLU A 371 -16.50 -3.38 -62.20
CA GLU A 371 -15.24 -3.26 -62.97
C GLU A 371 -14.27 -4.40 -62.67
N ARG A 372 -14.39 -5.01 -61.47
CA ARG A 372 -13.63 -6.19 -61.05
C ARG A 372 -14.32 -7.53 -61.38
N GLY A 373 -15.45 -7.49 -62.08
CA GLY A 373 -16.23 -8.69 -62.43
C GLY A 373 -16.89 -9.37 -61.22
N LEU A 374 -17.22 -8.61 -60.15
CA LEU A 374 -17.83 -9.13 -58.95
C LEU A 374 -19.28 -8.68 -58.83
N HIS A 375 -20.09 -9.55 -58.25
CA HIS A 375 -21.51 -9.26 -57.99
C HIS A 375 -21.71 -8.76 -56.57
N LEU A 376 -22.06 -7.45 -56.41
CA LEU A 376 -22.32 -6.83 -55.14
C LEU A 376 -23.85 -6.76 -54.89
N ARG A 377 -24.32 -7.22 -53.72
CA ARG A 377 -25.72 -7.17 -53.32
C ARG A 377 -25.93 -6.66 -51.93
N PHE A 378 -26.88 -5.74 -51.76
CA PHE A 378 -27.37 -5.34 -50.45
C PHE A 378 -28.67 -6.07 -50.13
N VAL A 379 -28.79 -6.60 -48.90
CA VAL A 379 -29.97 -7.27 -48.38
C VAL A 379 -30.38 -6.59 -47.07
N ASP A 380 -31.52 -5.94 -47.11
CA ASP A 380 -32.15 -5.33 -45.94
C ASP A 380 -33.07 -6.35 -45.29
N GLU A 381 -32.65 -6.85 -44.11
CA GLU A 381 -33.40 -7.83 -43.32
C GLU A 381 -34.06 -7.16 -42.07
N THR A 382 -34.22 -5.82 -42.10
CA THR A 382 -34.89 -5.07 -41.03
C THR A 382 -36.42 -5.20 -41.18
N ALA A 383 -37.15 -5.17 -40.06
CA ALA A 383 -38.60 -5.38 -40.08
C ALA A 383 -39.39 -4.26 -40.80
N HIS A 384 -38.87 -3.03 -40.82
CA HIS A 384 -39.60 -1.86 -41.31
C HIS A 384 -38.79 -0.98 -42.30
N GLY A 385 -37.61 -1.42 -42.73
CA GLY A 385 -36.74 -0.61 -43.61
C GLY A 385 -36.07 0.56 -42.90
N GLU A 386 -36.15 0.65 -41.59
CA GLU A 386 -35.53 1.66 -40.73
C GLU A 386 -34.83 0.97 -39.57
N LEU A 387 -33.58 1.36 -39.28
CA LEU A 387 -32.82 0.86 -38.14
C LEU A 387 -31.84 1.94 -37.67
N TYR A 388 -32.04 2.43 -36.48
CA TYR A 388 -31.22 3.51 -35.90
C TYR A 388 -30.23 2.97 -34.87
N ALA A 389 -29.02 3.54 -34.80
CA ALA A 389 -28.05 3.30 -33.77
C ALA A 389 -27.31 4.59 -33.36
N ASP A 390 -26.87 4.65 -32.12
CA ASP A 390 -26.05 5.75 -31.59
C ASP A 390 -24.57 5.45 -31.90
N VAL A 391 -24.08 5.91 -33.05
CA VAL A 391 -22.75 5.60 -33.60
C VAL A 391 -22.08 6.83 -34.21
N ASP A 392 -20.79 6.75 -34.42
CA ASP A 392 -20.06 7.68 -35.28
C ASP A 392 -20.16 7.18 -36.73
N PRO A 393 -20.92 7.87 -37.60
CA PRO A 393 -21.19 7.38 -38.94
C PRO A 393 -19.94 7.29 -39.83
N ASP A 394 -18.96 8.16 -39.63
CA ASP A 394 -17.74 8.16 -40.41
C ASP A 394 -16.83 6.97 -40.03
N LEU A 395 -16.72 6.65 -38.75
CA LEU A 395 -15.99 5.46 -38.31
C LEU A 395 -16.68 4.16 -38.73
N ILE A 396 -18.00 4.09 -38.61
CA ILE A 396 -18.76 2.89 -39.05
C ILE A 396 -18.69 2.72 -40.55
N ARG A 397 -18.77 3.82 -41.31
CA ARG A 397 -18.55 3.81 -42.77
C ARG A 397 -17.21 3.19 -43.12
N GLU A 398 -16.16 3.62 -42.46
CA GLU A 398 -14.81 3.11 -42.71
C GLU A 398 -14.70 1.61 -42.37
N ALA A 399 -15.28 1.17 -41.21
CA ALA A 399 -15.28 -0.25 -40.84
C ALA A 399 -15.92 -1.10 -41.92
N ILE A 400 -17.08 -0.67 -42.44
CA ILE A 400 -17.81 -1.40 -43.51
C ILE A 400 -17.02 -1.37 -44.82
N VAL A 401 -16.45 -0.22 -45.22
CA VAL A 401 -15.64 -0.10 -46.44
C VAL A 401 -14.38 -1.00 -46.35
N ASN A 402 -13.74 -1.09 -45.20
CA ASN A 402 -12.63 -2.01 -45.01
C ASN A 402 -13.02 -3.47 -45.22
N LEU A 403 -14.20 -3.90 -44.67
CA LEU A 403 -14.71 -5.25 -44.90
C LEU A 403 -15.06 -5.50 -46.37
N MET A 404 -15.73 -4.55 -47.02
CA MET A 404 -16.07 -4.65 -48.45
C MET A 404 -14.80 -4.70 -49.33
N SER A 405 -13.79 -3.90 -49.00
CA SER A 405 -12.49 -3.91 -49.70
C SER A 405 -11.77 -5.25 -49.57
N ASN A 406 -11.83 -5.87 -48.39
CA ASN A 406 -11.31 -7.22 -48.16
C ASN A 406 -12.09 -8.25 -48.99
N ALA A 407 -13.41 -8.24 -48.94
CA ALA A 407 -14.28 -9.11 -49.75
C ALA A 407 -13.95 -8.98 -51.22
N MET A 408 -13.85 -7.75 -51.75
CA MET A 408 -13.51 -7.49 -53.16
C MET A 408 -12.11 -8.01 -53.54
N ARG A 409 -11.16 -7.97 -52.63
CA ARG A 409 -9.78 -8.40 -52.86
C ARG A 409 -9.62 -9.90 -52.93
N TYR A 410 -10.33 -10.61 -52.06
CA TYR A 410 -10.17 -12.06 -51.90
C TYR A 410 -11.22 -12.89 -52.60
N THR A 411 -12.17 -12.27 -53.28
CA THR A 411 -13.16 -12.93 -54.13
C THR A 411 -12.66 -12.99 -55.58
N ASN A 412 -12.75 -14.16 -56.18
CA ASN A 412 -12.38 -14.33 -57.60
C ASN A 412 -13.44 -13.69 -58.53
N ALA A 413 -13.09 -13.44 -59.77
CA ALA A 413 -14.03 -12.95 -60.78
C ALA A 413 -15.28 -13.87 -60.85
N ASP A 414 -16.44 -13.31 -61.17
CA ASP A 414 -17.77 -13.91 -61.12
C ASP A 414 -18.27 -14.31 -59.74
N GLY A 415 -17.51 -13.97 -58.66
CA GLY A 415 -17.90 -14.20 -57.29
C GLY A 415 -18.92 -13.20 -56.75
N TRP A 416 -19.49 -13.53 -55.59
CA TRP A 416 -20.51 -12.71 -54.94
C TRP A 416 -20.02 -12.11 -53.65
N VAL A 417 -20.42 -10.82 -53.42
CA VAL A 417 -20.30 -10.17 -52.12
C VAL A 417 -21.68 -9.66 -51.71
N LYS A 418 -22.15 -10.16 -50.54
CA LYS A 418 -23.43 -9.79 -49.96
C LYS A 418 -23.20 -8.97 -48.73
N VAL A 419 -23.75 -7.75 -48.66
CA VAL A 419 -23.82 -6.93 -47.46
C VAL A 419 -25.26 -7.05 -46.92
N SER A 420 -25.42 -7.50 -45.69
CA SER A 420 -26.74 -7.57 -45.07
C SER A 420 -26.81 -6.78 -43.78
N LEU A 421 -27.98 -6.23 -43.52
CA LEU A 421 -28.28 -5.47 -42.31
C LEU A 421 -29.50 -6.08 -41.65
N ARG A 422 -29.35 -6.42 -40.37
CA ARG A 422 -30.47 -6.92 -39.55
C ARG A 422 -30.40 -6.40 -38.13
N GLN A 423 -31.50 -6.46 -37.45
CA GLN A 423 -31.62 -6.26 -36.02
C GLN A 423 -31.63 -7.59 -35.28
N ASP A 424 -30.87 -7.70 -34.20
CA ASP A 424 -30.92 -8.82 -33.26
C ASP A 424 -31.07 -8.29 -31.84
N ARG A 425 -32.29 -8.36 -31.29
CA ARG A 425 -32.64 -7.77 -29.99
C ARG A 425 -32.36 -6.27 -29.95
N SER A 426 -31.32 -5.83 -29.19
CA SER A 426 -30.90 -4.45 -29.04
C SER A 426 -29.66 -4.09 -29.88
N ASP A 427 -29.24 -4.97 -30.75
CA ASP A 427 -28.02 -4.79 -31.54
C ASP A 427 -28.33 -4.67 -33.02
N VAL A 428 -27.54 -3.86 -33.70
CA VAL A 428 -27.47 -3.76 -35.16
C VAL A 428 -26.40 -4.73 -35.64
N LEU A 429 -26.72 -5.60 -36.57
CA LEU A 429 -25.80 -6.51 -37.20
C LEU A 429 -25.60 -6.12 -38.67
N VAL A 430 -24.35 -5.76 -39.01
CA VAL A 430 -23.92 -5.54 -40.41
C VAL A 430 -23.01 -6.68 -40.80
N SER A 431 -23.42 -7.51 -41.73
CA SER A 431 -22.60 -8.63 -42.21
C SER A 431 -22.12 -8.41 -43.64
N VAL A 432 -20.85 -8.68 -43.88
CA VAL A 432 -20.24 -8.69 -45.24
C VAL A 432 -19.79 -10.13 -45.50
N GLN A 433 -20.47 -10.81 -46.42
CA GLN A 433 -20.21 -12.16 -46.83
C GLN A 433 -19.63 -12.20 -48.24
N ASP A 434 -18.55 -12.91 -48.45
CA ASP A 434 -17.94 -13.17 -49.75
C ASP A 434 -17.89 -14.66 -50.10
N THR A 435 -17.74 -14.96 -51.38
CA THR A 435 -17.51 -16.31 -51.93
C THR A 435 -16.05 -16.49 -52.35
N GLY A 436 -15.15 -15.89 -51.60
CA GLY A 436 -13.72 -15.86 -51.90
C GLY A 436 -12.98 -17.12 -51.45
N ILE A 437 -11.67 -16.96 -51.33
CA ILE A 437 -10.74 -18.05 -50.92
C ILE A 437 -10.97 -18.60 -49.53
N GLY A 438 -11.68 -17.86 -48.67
CA GLY A 438 -11.86 -18.21 -47.25
C GLY A 438 -10.60 -18.13 -46.43
N ILE A 439 -10.71 -18.43 -45.11
CA ILE A 439 -9.65 -18.38 -44.10
C ILE A 439 -9.55 -19.73 -43.44
N ALA A 440 -8.35 -20.27 -43.27
CA ALA A 440 -8.12 -21.51 -42.55
C ALA A 440 -8.48 -21.33 -41.04
N LYS A 441 -9.01 -22.39 -40.41
CA LYS A 441 -9.47 -22.31 -39.01
C LYS A 441 -8.39 -21.87 -38.02
N GLU A 442 -7.16 -22.32 -38.26
CA GLU A 442 -5.97 -21.95 -37.48
C GLU A 442 -5.63 -20.47 -37.57
N ASP A 443 -6.01 -19.81 -38.68
CA ASP A 443 -5.71 -18.41 -38.97
C ASP A 443 -6.78 -17.44 -38.42
N ILE A 444 -7.98 -17.91 -38.16
CA ILE A 444 -9.11 -17.10 -37.69
C ILE A 444 -8.76 -16.27 -36.42
N PRO A 445 -8.09 -16.81 -35.39
CA PRO A 445 -7.76 -16.02 -34.19
C PRO A 445 -6.80 -14.85 -34.46
N GLN A 446 -6.02 -14.94 -35.55
CA GLN A 446 -5.01 -13.96 -35.89
C GLN A 446 -5.49 -12.91 -36.90
N THR A 447 -6.68 -13.12 -37.49
CA THR A 447 -7.25 -12.29 -38.59
C THR A 447 -7.34 -10.81 -38.22
N PHE A 448 -7.55 -10.46 -36.94
CA PHE A 448 -7.62 -9.09 -36.46
C PHE A 448 -6.27 -8.56 -35.93
N SER A 449 -5.20 -9.38 -36.00
CA SER A 449 -3.86 -8.94 -35.63
C SER A 449 -3.33 -7.98 -36.68
N ARG A 450 -2.53 -7.00 -36.25
CA ARG A 450 -1.92 -5.99 -37.10
C ARG A 450 -0.93 -6.67 -38.06
N PHE A 451 -0.91 -6.22 -39.29
CA PHE A 451 -0.01 -6.70 -40.37
C PHE A 451 -0.17 -8.19 -40.70
N TRP A 452 -1.14 -8.86 -40.04
CA TRP A 452 -1.34 -10.26 -40.33
C TRP A 452 -1.90 -10.50 -41.73
N ARG A 453 -1.34 -11.47 -42.42
CA ARG A 453 -1.78 -11.96 -43.74
C ARG A 453 -1.51 -13.46 -43.79
N SER A 454 -2.48 -14.25 -44.27
CA SER A 454 -2.25 -15.66 -44.50
C SER A 454 -1.22 -15.92 -45.61
N ASP A 455 -0.49 -17.02 -45.54
CA ASP A 455 0.52 -17.37 -46.54
C ASP A 455 -0.08 -17.49 -47.96
N VAL A 456 -1.28 -18.03 -48.07
CA VAL A 456 -2.04 -18.09 -49.34
C VAL A 456 -2.36 -16.70 -49.88
N SER A 457 -2.58 -15.71 -49.03
CA SER A 457 -2.84 -14.33 -49.43
C SER A 457 -1.58 -13.55 -49.85
N ARG A 458 -0.41 -13.97 -49.33
CA ARG A 458 0.89 -13.38 -49.72
C ARG A 458 1.30 -13.69 -51.16
N GLU A 459 1.00 -14.93 -51.58
CA GLU A 459 1.39 -15.41 -52.93
C GLU A 459 0.46 -14.92 -54.04
N ARG A 460 -0.85 -14.77 -53.76
CA ARG A 460 -1.84 -14.53 -54.79
C ARG A 460 -2.31 -13.09 -54.95
N VAL A 461 -2.15 -12.23 -53.95
CA VAL A 461 -2.75 -10.89 -53.97
C VAL A 461 -1.76 -9.85 -53.43
N SER A 462 -1.13 -9.10 -54.33
CA SER A 462 -0.32 -7.94 -53.97
C SER A 462 -1.21 -6.76 -53.51
N GLY A 463 -0.85 -6.10 -52.40
CA GLY A 463 -1.37 -4.76 -52.08
C GLY A 463 -2.15 -4.58 -50.78
N GLY A 464 -2.37 -5.61 -49.93
CA GLY A 464 -2.97 -5.41 -48.62
C GLY A 464 -1.98 -4.98 -47.54
N LEU A 465 -2.34 -3.97 -46.77
CA LEU A 465 -1.49 -3.46 -45.66
C LEU A 465 -1.57 -4.30 -44.38
N GLY A 466 -2.54 -5.22 -44.27
CA GLY A 466 -2.77 -6.03 -43.07
C GLY A 466 -3.26 -5.22 -41.86
N VAL A 467 -3.66 -3.97 -42.02
CA VAL A 467 -4.08 -3.08 -40.94
C VAL A 467 -5.60 -2.86 -40.92
N GLY A 468 -6.30 -3.06 -42.04
CA GLY A 468 -7.72 -2.71 -42.20
C GLY A 468 -8.64 -3.44 -41.19
N LEU A 469 -8.44 -4.76 -40.98
CA LEU A 469 -9.23 -5.51 -40.01
C LEU A 469 -8.93 -5.13 -38.54
N ALA A 470 -7.69 -4.76 -38.21
CA ALA A 470 -7.31 -4.23 -36.93
C ALA A 470 -8.01 -2.89 -36.64
N ILE A 471 -8.02 -1.98 -37.63
CA ILE A 471 -8.77 -0.71 -37.57
C ILE A 471 -10.27 -0.98 -37.40
N THR A 472 -10.83 -1.92 -38.16
CA THR A 472 -12.25 -2.28 -38.06
C THR A 472 -12.60 -2.78 -36.65
N LYS A 473 -11.76 -3.66 -36.08
CA LYS A 473 -11.94 -4.14 -34.73
C LYS A 473 -11.90 -2.99 -33.72
N GLU A 474 -10.94 -2.11 -33.80
CA GLU A 474 -10.81 -0.96 -32.86
C GLU A 474 -12.01 0.00 -32.98
N ILE A 475 -12.51 0.25 -34.20
CA ILE A 475 -13.74 1.04 -34.40
C ILE A 475 -14.93 0.40 -33.71
N VAL A 476 -15.11 -0.91 -33.86
CA VAL A 476 -16.23 -1.64 -33.26
C VAL A 476 -16.10 -1.68 -31.74
N ASP A 477 -14.91 -1.91 -31.21
CA ASP A 477 -14.62 -1.88 -29.75
C ASP A 477 -14.92 -0.49 -29.17
N LYS A 478 -14.63 0.61 -29.89
CA LYS A 478 -15.00 1.99 -29.49
C LYS A 478 -16.50 2.25 -29.44
N HIS A 479 -17.28 1.46 -30.15
CA HIS A 479 -18.74 1.51 -30.13
C HIS A 479 -19.36 0.49 -29.16
N ASN A 480 -18.55 -0.13 -28.28
CA ASN A 480 -18.94 -1.22 -27.39
C ASN A 480 -19.56 -2.42 -28.11
N GLY A 481 -19.18 -2.61 -29.36
CA GLY A 481 -19.64 -3.70 -30.22
C GLY A 481 -18.68 -4.89 -30.19
N THR A 482 -18.97 -5.87 -31.03
CA THR A 482 -18.10 -7.04 -31.29
C THR A 482 -18.05 -7.32 -32.78
N ILE A 483 -16.91 -7.80 -33.26
CA ILE A 483 -16.75 -8.29 -34.63
C ILE A 483 -16.61 -9.81 -34.59
N LEU A 484 -17.38 -10.50 -35.44
CA LEU A 484 -17.38 -11.96 -35.58
C LEU A 484 -16.88 -12.31 -36.98
N VAL A 485 -16.23 -13.47 -37.11
CA VAL A 485 -15.79 -14.01 -38.40
C VAL A 485 -16.15 -15.48 -38.48
N GLU A 486 -16.78 -15.84 -39.57
CA GLU A 486 -17.10 -17.22 -39.96
C GLU A 486 -16.50 -17.47 -41.31
N SER A 487 -15.65 -18.49 -41.47
CA SER A 487 -14.96 -18.75 -42.71
C SER A 487 -14.65 -20.24 -42.88
N GLU A 488 -14.66 -20.66 -44.13
CA GLU A 488 -14.23 -22.00 -44.53
C GLU A 488 -13.35 -21.83 -45.80
N LEU A 489 -12.19 -22.45 -45.79
CA LEU A 489 -11.24 -22.38 -46.90
C LEU A 489 -11.88 -22.90 -48.20
N GLY A 490 -11.84 -22.10 -49.27
CA GLY A 490 -12.44 -22.40 -50.57
C GLY A 490 -13.94 -22.08 -50.69
N LYS A 491 -14.63 -21.64 -49.60
CA LYS A 491 -16.07 -21.33 -49.64
C LYS A 491 -16.36 -19.84 -49.40
N GLY A 492 -15.44 -19.10 -48.81
CA GLY A 492 -15.60 -17.70 -48.53
C GLY A 492 -15.62 -17.34 -47.07
N THR A 493 -15.85 -16.06 -46.77
CA THR A 493 -15.80 -15.49 -45.41
C THR A 493 -17.03 -14.63 -45.14
N THR A 494 -17.51 -14.65 -43.90
CA THR A 494 -18.52 -13.72 -43.41
C THR A 494 -17.96 -12.97 -42.20
N PHE A 495 -17.82 -11.66 -42.32
CA PHE A 495 -17.55 -10.77 -41.16
C PHE A 495 -18.84 -10.12 -40.73
N THR A 496 -19.14 -10.17 -39.42
CA THR A 496 -20.32 -9.55 -38.85
C THR A 496 -19.94 -8.53 -37.76
N LEU A 497 -20.29 -7.28 -37.98
CA LEU A 497 -20.23 -6.22 -36.97
C LEU A 497 -21.50 -6.26 -36.15
N ARG A 498 -21.38 -6.42 -34.85
CA ARG A 498 -22.46 -6.36 -33.89
C ARG A 498 -22.31 -5.08 -33.06
N ILE A 499 -23.23 -4.16 -33.19
CA ILE A 499 -23.15 -2.82 -32.60
C ILE A 499 -24.42 -2.59 -31.78
N PRO A 500 -24.32 -2.24 -30.46
CA PRO A 500 -25.47 -1.89 -29.64
C PRO A 500 -26.22 -0.68 -30.24
N GLN A 501 -27.57 -0.74 -30.29
CA GLN A 501 -28.39 0.37 -30.79
C GLN A 501 -28.26 1.62 -29.92
N ARG A 502 -28.16 1.43 -28.59
CA ARG A 502 -27.94 2.51 -27.62
C ARG A 502 -26.60 2.31 -26.94
N ARG A 503 -25.83 3.36 -26.88
CA ARG A 503 -24.61 3.35 -26.07
C ARG A 503 -25.00 3.40 -24.60
N GLU A 504 -24.73 2.34 -23.83
CA GLU A 504 -24.82 2.42 -22.36
C GLU A 504 -23.87 3.53 -21.91
N ARG A 505 -24.43 4.58 -21.34
CA ARG A 505 -23.66 5.63 -20.68
C ARG A 505 -23.00 4.98 -19.47
N LYS A 506 -21.74 4.61 -19.55
CA LYS A 506 -20.96 4.31 -18.36
C LYS A 506 -21.05 5.56 -17.47
N GLU A 507 -21.84 5.47 -16.41
CA GLU A 507 -21.89 6.45 -15.35
C GLU A 507 -20.45 6.59 -14.84
N LYS A 508 -19.81 7.73 -15.16
CA LYS A 508 -18.53 8.09 -14.58
C LYS A 508 -18.80 8.25 -13.09
N ASP A 509 -18.17 7.39 -12.31
CA ASP A 509 -18.17 7.38 -10.86
C ASP A 509 -18.21 8.80 -10.28
N ARG A 510 -19.21 8.94 -9.39
CA ARG A 510 -19.25 10.03 -8.43
C ARG A 510 -18.15 9.90 -7.39
#